data_2def9eddaae5c8321764c01f0707a233
#
_entry.id   2def9eddaae5c8321764c01f0707a233
#
_cell.length_a   1.000
_cell.length_b   1.000
_cell.length_c   1.000
_cell.angle_alpha   90.00
_cell.angle_beta   90.00
_cell.angle_gamma   90.00
#
_symmetry.space_group_name_H-M   'P 1'
#
loop_
_entity.id
_entity.type
_entity.pdbx_description
1 polymer ?
#
loop_
_entity_poly.entity_id
_entity_poly.type
_entity_poly.pdbx_seq_one_letter_code
_entity_poly.pdbx_strand_id
1 'polypeptide(L)'
;MENKNHLIKRIIKFIFLLYALLLNMIINSNSKHETDIYNSLINNNKHNKTKKTIENNNSRKLELKNLINKLNRNSIYRRPKYLIFIDFYNNPFCNDINAYLLFKHYIKINETNAVYVINNSSELYKSLLKKNKTKNLIPVKGISSFYKVIYPYLLNSKIIVNSYVYYDIQKIVSNVNYLKYLFITHAIGYFKTKIISPQFVALKENKRNIIISSPFEYEFYKHKLKYKDKYMHKAGLPRYDRFNLIQRNKSENKCILISFTYRKYSNTIYNKSLYKKNLEILLNNTSLMSFLKSRNIDLIFIQHHYDFFRKRPFNPNNFQYVKYRNQSFLSYYIEQCSLFITDFSTISFDFMFLNKPVLFYLIDLKDKLHFEEKEYMKYDKNKDLYFENAFSKQGPLIKKIKDYVIHDFKLKNRLKKKYKSMFYYRTNITERIIYIINNIINAMCIFYL
;
A
#
# COMPACT_ATOMS: atom_id res chain seq x y z
N MET A 1 -28.35 64.39 2.69
CA MET A 1 -27.02 63.75 2.43
C MET A 1 -27.00 62.26 2.74
N GLU A 2 -27.73 61.67 3.71
CA GLU A 2 -27.75 60.28 4.07
C GLU A 2 -28.26 59.33 2.96
N ASN A 3 -29.25 59.75 2.16
CA ASN A 3 -29.81 58.89 1.11
C ASN A 3 -28.83 58.60 -0.07
N LYS A 4 -27.89 59.52 -0.35
CA LYS A 4 -26.87 59.28 -1.40
C LYS A 4 -25.85 58.19 -0.98
N ASN A 5 -25.43 58.21 0.27
CA ASN A 5 -24.46 57.21 0.78
C ASN A 5 -25.04 55.79 0.85
N HIS A 6 -26.34 55.66 1.09
CA HIS A 6 -27.02 54.38 1.09
C HIS A 6 -27.16 53.77 -0.32
N LEU A 7 -27.39 54.64 -1.33
CA LEU A 7 -27.48 54.24 -2.73
C LEU A 7 -26.10 53.80 -3.25
N ILE A 8 -25.04 54.55 -2.93
CA ILE A 8 -23.66 54.22 -3.32
C ILE A 8 -23.22 52.86 -2.71
N LYS A 9 -23.52 52.62 -1.44
CA LYS A 9 -23.24 51.30 -0.81
C LYS A 9 -23.98 50.14 -1.47
N ARG A 10 -25.22 50.34 -1.90
CA ARG A 10 -25.98 49.33 -2.65
C ARG A 10 -25.41 49.07 -4.04
N ILE A 11 -24.98 50.10 -4.76
CA ILE A 11 -24.36 49.99 -6.08
C ILE A 11 -23.01 49.24 -5.96
N ILE A 12 -22.18 49.59 -4.98
CA ILE A 12 -20.91 48.90 -4.74
C ILE A 12 -21.13 47.40 -4.42
N LYS A 13 -22.12 47.08 -3.58
CA LYS A 13 -22.46 45.73 -3.23
C LYS A 13 -22.96 44.89 -4.44
N PHE A 14 -23.73 45.56 -5.32
CA PHE A 14 -24.22 44.95 -6.55
C PHE A 14 -23.08 44.70 -7.56
N ILE A 15 -22.15 45.63 -7.70
CA ILE A 15 -20.96 45.47 -8.56
C ILE A 15 -20.08 44.34 -8.06
N PHE A 16 -19.86 44.21 -6.75
CA PHE A 16 -19.12 43.06 -6.16
C PHE A 16 -19.83 41.74 -6.39
N LEU A 17 -21.15 41.68 -6.32
CA LEU A 17 -21.92 40.47 -6.61
C LEU A 17 -21.83 40.06 -8.09
N LEU A 18 -21.90 41.06 -9.00
CA LEU A 18 -21.76 40.86 -10.44
C LEU A 18 -20.33 40.35 -10.79
N TYR A 19 -19.32 40.93 -10.16
CA TYR A 19 -17.93 40.51 -10.33
C TYR A 19 -17.67 39.08 -9.82
N ALA A 20 -18.26 38.73 -8.68
CA ALA A 20 -18.20 37.36 -8.13
C ALA A 20 -18.93 36.32 -9.02
N LEU A 21 -20.06 36.73 -9.63
CA LEU A 21 -20.79 35.90 -10.58
C LEU A 21 -20.01 35.71 -11.89
N LEU A 22 -19.41 36.77 -12.43
CA LEU A 22 -18.55 36.71 -13.61
C LEU A 22 -17.30 35.85 -13.37
N LEU A 23 -16.64 36.00 -12.22
CA LEU A 23 -15.53 35.15 -11.82
C LEU A 23 -15.93 33.66 -11.71
N ASN A 24 -17.11 33.41 -11.16
CA ASN A 24 -17.63 32.01 -11.08
C ASN A 24 -17.98 31.45 -12.46
N MET A 25 -18.51 32.24 -13.37
CA MET A 25 -18.77 31.84 -14.76
C MET A 25 -17.48 31.59 -15.53
N ILE A 26 -16.45 32.41 -15.37
CA ILE A 26 -15.12 32.24 -16.00
C ILE A 26 -14.43 30.98 -15.44
N ILE A 27 -14.49 30.74 -14.13
CA ILE A 27 -13.93 29.57 -13.48
C ILE A 27 -14.67 28.30 -13.94
N ASN A 28 -16.00 28.33 -14.06
CA ASN A 28 -16.81 27.22 -14.53
C ASN A 28 -16.69 26.97 -16.04
N SER A 29 -16.54 28.01 -16.87
CA SER A 29 -16.30 27.86 -18.31
C SER A 29 -14.90 27.29 -18.58
N ASN A 30 -13.86 27.73 -17.86
CA ASN A 30 -12.52 27.16 -17.98
C ASN A 30 -12.47 25.70 -17.50
N SER A 31 -13.20 25.34 -16.43
CA SER A 31 -13.28 23.95 -15.96
C SER A 31 -14.05 23.06 -16.95
N LYS A 32 -15.06 23.58 -17.62
CA LYS A 32 -15.81 22.84 -18.63
C LYS A 32 -14.99 22.65 -19.91
N HIS A 33 -14.27 23.69 -20.34
CA HIS A 33 -13.38 23.62 -21.50
C HIS A 33 -12.17 22.70 -21.27
N GLU A 34 -11.57 22.71 -20.07
CA GLU A 34 -10.53 21.75 -19.70
C GLU A 34 -11.10 20.31 -19.61
N THR A 35 -12.32 20.15 -19.11
CA THR A 35 -13.00 18.84 -19.05
C THR A 35 -13.34 18.32 -20.44
N ASP A 36 -13.75 19.19 -21.36
CA ASP A 36 -14.09 18.81 -22.74
C ASP A 36 -12.84 18.54 -23.58
N ILE A 37 -11.76 19.29 -23.41
CA ILE A 37 -10.44 18.98 -24.00
C ILE A 37 -9.91 17.67 -23.41
N TYR A 38 -10.03 17.45 -22.11
CA TYR A 38 -9.66 16.20 -21.44
C TYR A 38 -10.47 15.02 -21.96
N ASN A 39 -11.78 15.19 -22.11
CA ASN A 39 -12.66 14.15 -22.67
C ASN A 39 -12.41 13.89 -24.15
N SER A 40 -12.09 14.91 -24.96
CA SER A 40 -11.74 14.76 -26.38
C SER A 40 -10.38 14.09 -26.56
N LEU A 41 -9.37 14.42 -25.75
CA LEU A 41 -8.05 13.77 -25.75
C LEU A 41 -8.13 12.32 -25.24
N ILE A 42 -9.02 12.04 -24.28
CA ILE A 42 -9.31 10.69 -23.82
C ILE A 42 -10.05 9.90 -24.89
N ASN A 43 -11.01 10.50 -25.58
CA ASN A 43 -11.83 9.81 -26.60
C ASN A 43 -11.02 9.47 -27.86
N ASN A 44 -10.14 10.34 -28.34
CA ASN A 44 -9.28 10.07 -29.50
C ASN A 44 -8.18 9.01 -29.26
N ASN A 45 -7.70 8.86 -28.00
CA ASN A 45 -6.82 7.76 -27.62
C ASN A 45 -7.57 6.49 -27.16
N LYS A 46 -8.87 6.57 -26.90
CA LYS A 46 -9.70 5.47 -26.44
C LYS A 46 -10.15 4.52 -27.56
N HIS A 47 -10.41 4.98 -28.77
CA HIS A 47 -11.06 4.11 -29.76
C HIS A 47 -10.22 2.90 -30.18
N ASN A 48 -8.90 3.00 -30.30
CA ASN A 48 -8.07 1.84 -30.66
C ASN A 48 -7.52 1.06 -29.43
N LYS A 49 -7.33 1.70 -28.26
CA LYS A 49 -6.99 1.00 -27.01
C LYS A 49 -8.19 0.37 -26.32
N THR A 50 -9.40 0.94 -26.44
CA THR A 50 -10.60 0.43 -25.79
C THR A 50 -11.06 -0.89 -26.37
N LYS A 51 -11.04 -1.09 -27.70
CA LYS A 51 -11.50 -2.34 -28.32
C LYS A 51 -10.62 -3.51 -27.86
N LYS A 52 -9.30 -3.38 -27.97
CA LYS A 52 -8.34 -4.41 -27.52
C LYS A 52 -8.37 -4.62 -25.99
N THR A 53 -8.63 -3.56 -25.20
CA THR A 53 -8.76 -3.66 -23.74
C THR A 53 -10.08 -4.31 -23.33
N ILE A 54 -11.17 -4.05 -24.04
CA ILE A 54 -12.48 -4.67 -23.82
C ILE A 54 -12.44 -6.14 -24.19
N GLU A 55 -11.86 -6.49 -25.34
CA GLU A 55 -11.67 -7.87 -25.80
C GLU A 55 -10.82 -8.67 -24.80
N ASN A 56 -9.69 -8.13 -24.36
CA ASN A 56 -8.85 -8.74 -23.32
C ASN A 56 -9.58 -8.92 -21.99
N ASN A 57 -10.41 -7.97 -21.57
CA ASN A 57 -11.20 -8.08 -20.35
C ASN A 57 -12.31 -9.13 -20.47
N ASN A 58 -12.94 -9.27 -21.63
CA ASN A 58 -13.97 -10.27 -21.87
C ASN A 58 -13.37 -11.68 -21.94
N SER A 59 -12.25 -11.86 -22.63
CA SER A 59 -11.49 -13.12 -22.65
C SER A 59 -11.09 -13.54 -21.24
N ARG A 60 -10.54 -12.63 -20.44
CA ARG A 60 -10.17 -12.91 -19.04
C ARG A 60 -11.37 -13.30 -18.18
N LYS A 61 -12.52 -12.64 -18.33
CA LYS A 61 -13.74 -13.00 -17.59
C LYS A 61 -14.23 -14.40 -17.96
N LEU A 62 -14.14 -14.77 -19.25
CA LEU A 62 -14.52 -16.08 -19.74
C LEU A 62 -13.56 -17.16 -19.19
N GLU A 63 -12.26 -16.95 -19.26
CA GLU A 63 -11.25 -17.86 -18.71
C GLU A 63 -11.47 -18.09 -17.21
N LEU A 64 -11.73 -17.01 -16.44
CA LEU A 64 -12.04 -17.08 -15.02
C LEU A 64 -13.32 -17.89 -14.72
N LYS A 65 -14.39 -17.66 -15.51
CA LYS A 65 -15.64 -18.42 -15.40
C LYS A 65 -15.42 -19.91 -15.70
N ASN A 66 -14.66 -20.22 -16.74
CA ASN A 66 -14.32 -21.60 -17.11
C ASN A 66 -13.51 -22.30 -16.02
N LEU A 67 -12.53 -21.61 -15.43
CA LEU A 67 -11.76 -22.13 -14.29
C LEU A 67 -12.69 -22.46 -13.10
N ILE A 68 -13.57 -21.54 -12.70
CA ILE A 68 -14.51 -21.74 -11.59
C ILE A 68 -15.43 -22.95 -11.86
N ASN A 69 -16.00 -23.04 -13.05
CA ASN A 69 -16.87 -24.14 -13.45
C ASN A 69 -16.11 -25.48 -13.40
N LYS A 70 -14.88 -25.52 -13.91
CA LYS A 70 -14.03 -26.71 -13.89
C LYS A 70 -13.67 -27.14 -12.46
N LEU A 71 -13.36 -26.18 -11.58
CA LEU A 71 -13.09 -26.45 -10.17
C LEU A 71 -14.31 -27.05 -9.46
N ASN A 72 -15.49 -26.47 -9.64
CA ASN A 72 -16.73 -26.97 -9.04
C ASN A 72 -17.11 -28.35 -9.57
N ARG A 73 -17.03 -28.57 -10.90
CA ARG A 73 -17.35 -29.86 -11.52
C ARG A 73 -16.44 -30.98 -11.03
N ASN A 74 -15.15 -30.69 -10.86
CA ASN A 74 -14.15 -31.68 -10.45
C ASN A 74 -13.93 -31.72 -8.94
N SER A 75 -14.77 -31.08 -8.15
CA SER A 75 -14.63 -31.00 -6.68
C SER A 75 -14.72 -32.39 -6.01
N ILE A 76 -15.43 -33.34 -6.59
CA ILE A 76 -15.53 -34.73 -6.10
C ILE A 76 -14.22 -35.50 -6.19
N TYR A 77 -13.30 -35.10 -7.08
CA TYR A 77 -11.99 -35.76 -7.26
C TYR A 77 -10.87 -35.09 -6.44
N ARG A 78 -11.21 -34.08 -5.63
CA ARG A 78 -10.20 -33.35 -4.86
C ARG A 78 -9.57 -34.19 -3.76
N ARG A 79 -8.26 -34.02 -3.63
CA ARG A 79 -7.47 -34.55 -2.50
C ARG A 79 -6.75 -33.37 -1.84
N PRO A 80 -7.30 -32.79 -0.76
CA PRO A 80 -6.73 -31.58 -0.14
C PRO A 80 -5.30 -31.80 0.32
N LYS A 81 -4.36 -31.10 -0.31
CA LYS A 81 -2.94 -31.28 -0.09
C LYS A 81 -2.21 -29.96 0.08
N TYR A 82 -2.47 -28.96 -0.76
CA TYR A 82 -1.62 -27.79 -0.89
C TYR A 82 -2.01 -26.63 0.05
N LEU A 83 -0.98 -26.00 0.62
CA LEU A 83 -1.03 -24.69 1.24
C LEU A 83 -0.53 -23.68 0.20
N ILE A 84 -1.41 -22.81 -0.32
CA ILE A 84 -1.08 -21.92 -1.42
C ILE A 84 -0.83 -20.52 -0.87
N PHE A 85 0.37 -20.00 -1.10
CA PHE A 85 0.76 -18.64 -0.69
C PHE A 85 0.86 -17.73 -1.89
N ILE A 86 0.19 -16.56 -1.82
CA ILE A 86 0.11 -15.61 -2.93
C ILE A 86 0.37 -14.21 -2.39
N ASP A 87 1.40 -13.55 -2.93
CA ASP A 87 1.63 -12.12 -2.74
C ASP A 87 1.32 -11.34 -4.02
N PHE A 88 2.02 -10.26 -4.25
CA PHE A 88 1.84 -9.39 -5.42
C PHE A 88 2.53 -9.98 -6.66
N TYR A 89 2.03 -11.11 -7.18
CA TYR A 89 2.65 -11.84 -8.29
C TYR A 89 2.81 -11.03 -9.60
N ASN A 90 2.10 -9.91 -9.74
CA ASN A 90 2.22 -9.01 -10.91
C ASN A 90 3.29 -7.93 -10.73
N ASN A 91 3.92 -7.80 -9.57
CA ASN A 91 4.92 -6.77 -9.32
C ASN A 91 6.34 -7.38 -9.29
N PRO A 92 7.19 -7.08 -10.28
CA PRO A 92 8.55 -7.61 -10.31
C PRO A 92 9.46 -7.03 -9.21
N PHE A 93 9.06 -5.96 -8.53
CA PHE A 93 9.86 -5.27 -7.51
C PHE A 93 9.51 -5.64 -6.07
N CYS A 94 8.48 -6.44 -5.84
CA CYS A 94 8.10 -6.84 -4.50
C CYS A 94 8.92 -8.05 -4.03
N ASN A 95 9.93 -7.78 -3.25
CA ASN A 95 10.66 -8.76 -2.46
C ASN A 95 10.21 -8.61 -1.01
N ASP A 96 10.09 -9.70 -0.25
CA ASP A 96 9.73 -9.69 1.18
C ASP A 96 8.28 -9.34 1.52
N ILE A 97 7.37 -10.07 0.94
CA ILE A 97 5.96 -9.92 1.25
C ILE A 97 5.52 -10.99 2.25
N ASN A 98 4.46 -10.71 2.97
CA ASN A 98 4.06 -11.47 4.14
C ASN A 98 3.75 -12.95 3.85
N ALA A 99 3.11 -13.26 2.72
CA ALA A 99 2.82 -14.64 2.36
C ALA A 99 4.09 -15.42 1.98
N TYR A 100 5.09 -14.76 1.34
CA TYR A 100 6.38 -15.37 1.06
C TYR A 100 7.15 -15.74 2.34
N LEU A 101 7.11 -14.88 3.36
CA LEU A 101 7.77 -15.17 4.64
C LEU A 101 7.15 -16.36 5.35
N LEU A 102 5.82 -16.50 5.31
CA LEU A 102 5.14 -17.71 5.79
C LEU A 102 5.51 -18.94 4.97
N PHE A 103 5.49 -18.84 3.65
CA PHE A 103 5.93 -19.92 2.77
C PHE A 103 7.34 -20.38 3.13
N LYS A 104 8.31 -19.46 3.32
CA LYS A 104 9.67 -19.78 3.76
C LYS A 104 9.71 -20.53 5.08
N HIS A 105 8.84 -20.14 6.02
CA HIS A 105 8.74 -20.86 7.30
C HIS A 105 8.29 -22.31 7.09
N TYR A 106 7.24 -22.55 6.30
CA TYR A 106 6.76 -23.89 5.99
C TYR A 106 7.81 -24.74 5.27
N ILE A 107 8.58 -24.17 4.35
CA ILE A 107 9.70 -24.86 3.71
C ILE A 107 10.79 -25.24 4.74
N LYS A 108 11.08 -24.34 5.70
CA LYS A 108 12.07 -24.60 6.75
C LYS A 108 11.70 -25.79 7.65
N ILE A 109 10.41 -26.00 7.90
CA ILE A 109 9.90 -27.13 8.69
C ILE A 109 9.57 -28.34 7.82
N ASN A 110 10.08 -28.39 6.58
CA ASN A 110 9.92 -29.49 5.62
C ASN A 110 8.47 -29.78 5.18
N GLU A 111 7.56 -28.79 5.22
CA GLU A 111 6.21 -28.95 4.66
C GLU A 111 6.27 -28.88 3.12
N THR A 112 6.35 -30.05 2.51
CA THR A 112 6.53 -30.21 1.06
C THR A 112 5.31 -29.79 0.23
N ASN A 113 4.15 -29.64 0.88
CA ASN A 113 2.90 -29.23 0.23
C ASN A 113 2.65 -27.72 0.27
N ALA A 114 3.51 -26.94 0.90
CA ALA A 114 3.48 -25.50 0.79
C ALA A 114 3.99 -25.08 -0.59
N VAL A 115 3.22 -24.26 -1.30
CA VAL A 115 3.57 -23.74 -2.63
C VAL A 115 3.38 -22.22 -2.68
N TYR A 116 4.26 -21.54 -3.41
CA TYR A 116 4.24 -20.09 -3.53
C TYR A 116 4.13 -19.65 -4.99
N VAL A 117 3.13 -18.82 -5.28
CA VAL A 117 2.91 -18.25 -6.61
C VAL A 117 3.81 -17.04 -6.80
N ILE A 118 4.66 -17.06 -7.81
CA ILE A 118 5.69 -16.06 -8.06
C ILE A 118 5.69 -15.61 -9.53
N ASN A 119 5.95 -14.31 -9.75
CA ASN A 119 6.18 -13.81 -11.09
C ASN A 119 7.57 -14.30 -11.59
N ASN A 120 7.60 -14.96 -12.72
CA ASN A 120 8.83 -15.51 -13.29
C ASN A 120 9.82 -14.44 -13.81
N SER A 121 9.36 -13.20 -13.99
CA SER A 121 10.23 -12.06 -14.32
C SER A 121 10.74 -11.29 -13.11
N SER A 122 10.31 -11.66 -11.88
CA SER A 122 10.72 -10.96 -10.65
C SER A 122 12.19 -11.23 -10.30
N GLU A 123 12.84 -10.22 -9.70
CA GLU A 123 14.21 -10.37 -9.20
C GLU A 123 14.33 -11.46 -8.12
N LEU A 124 13.27 -11.62 -7.32
CA LEU A 124 13.21 -12.71 -6.33
C LEU A 124 13.27 -14.07 -7.03
N TYR A 125 12.45 -14.32 -8.07
CA TYR A 125 12.48 -15.58 -8.81
C TYR A 125 13.84 -15.85 -9.43
N LYS A 126 14.42 -14.86 -10.13
CA LYS A 126 15.75 -14.96 -10.72
C LYS A 126 16.83 -15.29 -9.68
N SER A 127 16.76 -14.67 -8.51
CA SER A 127 17.69 -14.95 -7.41
C SER A 127 17.52 -16.36 -6.85
N LEU A 128 16.28 -16.86 -6.71
CA LEU A 128 16.00 -18.21 -6.23
C LEU A 128 16.41 -19.26 -7.26
N LEU A 129 16.22 -18.99 -8.55
CA LEU A 129 16.67 -19.84 -9.66
C LEU A 129 18.20 -20.03 -9.64
N LYS A 130 18.96 -18.95 -9.50
CA LYS A 130 20.43 -19.01 -9.38
C LYS A 130 20.92 -19.83 -8.18
N LYS A 131 20.10 -19.94 -7.13
CA LYS A 131 20.42 -20.70 -5.90
C LYS A 131 19.84 -22.11 -5.88
N ASN A 132 19.29 -22.59 -7.00
CA ASN A 132 18.56 -23.87 -7.10
C ASN A 132 17.45 -24.04 -6.03
N LYS A 133 16.80 -22.93 -5.61
CA LYS A 133 15.75 -22.88 -4.59
C LYS A 133 14.36 -22.66 -5.20
N THR A 134 14.04 -23.38 -6.26
CA THR A 134 12.77 -23.25 -7.01
C THR A 134 11.74 -24.32 -6.68
N LYS A 135 12.10 -25.31 -5.88
CA LYS A 135 11.16 -26.33 -5.41
C LYS A 135 9.97 -25.65 -4.72
N ASN A 136 8.76 -26.08 -5.05
CA ASN A 136 7.51 -25.53 -4.51
C ASN A 136 7.17 -24.10 -4.95
N LEU A 137 7.89 -23.54 -5.94
CA LEU A 137 7.49 -22.31 -6.59
C LEU A 137 6.57 -22.58 -7.78
N ILE A 138 5.52 -21.77 -7.92
CA ILE A 138 4.61 -21.78 -9.07
C ILE A 138 4.89 -20.52 -9.90
N PRO A 139 5.76 -20.61 -10.92
CA PRO A 139 6.11 -19.46 -11.74
C PRO A 139 4.94 -19.12 -12.67
N VAL A 140 4.57 -17.83 -12.73
CA VAL A 140 3.50 -17.33 -13.59
C VAL A 140 4.00 -16.15 -14.42
N LYS A 141 3.57 -16.08 -15.70
CA LYS A 141 3.83 -14.98 -16.60
C LYS A 141 2.52 -14.27 -16.93
N GLY A 142 2.11 -13.36 -16.02
CA GLY A 142 0.84 -12.65 -16.17
C GLY A 142 -0.39 -13.50 -15.86
N ILE A 143 -1.57 -12.94 -16.14
CA ILE A 143 -2.86 -13.48 -15.69
C ILE A 143 -3.29 -14.71 -16.48
N SER A 144 -3.09 -14.73 -17.81
CA SER A 144 -3.51 -15.87 -18.64
C SER A 144 -2.77 -17.15 -18.30
N SER A 145 -1.46 -17.07 -17.98
CA SER A 145 -0.72 -18.23 -17.52
C SER A 145 -1.12 -18.65 -16.12
N PHE A 146 -1.54 -17.71 -15.27
CA PHE A 146 -1.96 -17.98 -13.92
C PHE A 146 -3.09 -19.01 -13.84
N TYR A 147 -4.17 -18.84 -14.60
CA TYR A 147 -5.32 -19.75 -14.56
C TYR A 147 -4.98 -21.19 -14.96
N LYS A 148 -4.11 -21.34 -15.94
CA LYS A 148 -3.67 -22.67 -16.41
C LYS A 148 -2.81 -23.39 -15.37
N VAL A 149 -1.85 -22.67 -14.82
CA VAL A 149 -0.84 -23.24 -13.92
C VAL A 149 -1.43 -23.48 -12.52
N ILE A 150 -2.30 -22.61 -12.03
CA ILE A 150 -2.81 -22.67 -10.64
C ILE A 150 -3.91 -23.73 -10.46
N TYR A 151 -4.58 -24.19 -11.54
CA TYR A 151 -5.73 -25.09 -11.46
C TYR A 151 -5.48 -26.36 -10.60
N PRO A 152 -4.42 -27.18 -10.83
CA PRO A 152 -4.23 -28.41 -10.06
C PRO A 152 -3.98 -28.14 -8.57
N TYR A 153 -3.39 -27.00 -8.25
CA TYR A 153 -3.16 -26.57 -6.87
C TYR A 153 -4.46 -26.13 -6.20
N LEU A 154 -5.28 -25.33 -6.91
CA LEU A 154 -6.59 -24.89 -6.40
C LEU A 154 -7.54 -26.07 -6.18
N LEU A 155 -7.56 -27.03 -7.10
CA LEU A 155 -8.40 -28.23 -6.96
C LEU A 155 -8.06 -28.98 -5.67
N ASN A 156 -6.79 -29.10 -5.35
CA ASN A 156 -6.29 -29.83 -4.17
C ASN A 156 -5.83 -28.91 -3.04
N SER A 157 -6.37 -27.70 -2.95
CA SER A 157 -6.02 -26.73 -1.90
C SER A 157 -6.64 -27.10 -0.56
N LYS A 158 -5.83 -27.02 0.51
CA LYS A 158 -6.29 -26.93 1.90
C LYS A 158 -6.70 -25.51 2.26
N ILE A 159 -5.87 -24.53 1.87
CA ILE A 159 -6.09 -23.12 2.12
C ILE A 159 -5.33 -22.25 1.12
N ILE A 160 -5.87 -21.09 0.83
CA ILE A 160 -5.20 -20.01 0.11
C ILE A 160 -4.88 -18.89 1.11
N VAL A 161 -3.62 -18.55 1.24
CA VAL A 161 -3.11 -17.44 2.06
C VAL A 161 -2.64 -16.34 1.13
N ASN A 162 -3.27 -15.18 1.20
CA ASN A 162 -3.06 -14.09 0.25
C ASN A 162 -2.78 -12.77 0.98
N SER A 163 -1.76 -12.04 0.54
CA SER A 163 -1.42 -10.72 1.13
C SER A 163 -1.87 -9.54 0.29
N TYR A 164 -2.39 -9.76 -0.90
CA TYR A 164 -2.83 -8.69 -1.79
C TYR A 164 -4.22 -8.96 -2.36
N VAL A 165 -5.01 -7.88 -2.54
CA VAL A 165 -6.38 -8.00 -3.05
C VAL A 165 -6.37 -8.18 -4.56
N TYR A 166 -6.66 -9.40 -5.03
CA TYR A 166 -6.88 -9.71 -6.45
C TYR A 166 -8.33 -10.05 -6.71
N TYR A 167 -8.93 -9.35 -7.64
CA TYR A 167 -10.31 -9.60 -8.07
C TYR A 167 -10.54 -11.06 -8.44
N ASP A 168 -9.63 -11.66 -9.18
CA ASP A 168 -9.78 -13.03 -9.68
C ASP A 168 -9.70 -14.06 -8.55
N ILE A 169 -8.75 -13.92 -7.63
CA ILE A 169 -8.64 -14.79 -6.46
C ILE A 169 -9.91 -14.71 -5.62
N GLN A 170 -10.44 -13.51 -5.40
CA GLN A 170 -11.67 -13.32 -4.64
C GLN A 170 -12.88 -13.92 -5.34
N LYS A 171 -12.98 -13.79 -6.67
CA LYS A 171 -14.04 -14.44 -7.46
C LYS A 171 -13.94 -15.95 -7.40
N ILE A 172 -12.74 -16.53 -7.50
CA ILE A 172 -12.52 -17.96 -7.36
C ILE A 172 -12.96 -18.41 -5.96
N VAL A 173 -12.45 -17.77 -4.91
CA VAL A 173 -12.76 -18.10 -3.51
C VAL A 173 -14.24 -17.98 -3.20
N SER A 174 -14.93 -16.96 -3.73
CA SER A 174 -16.36 -16.73 -3.52
C SER A 174 -17.26 -17.77 -4.19
N ASN A 175 -16.83 -18.33 -5.31
CA ASN A 175 -17.66 -19.21 -6.15
C ASN A 175 -17.25 -20.68 -6.11
N VAL A 176 -16.17 -21.01 -5.38
CA VAL A 176 -15.72 -22.39 -5.17
C VAL A 176 -15.88 -22.73 -3.69
N ASN A 177 -16.87 -23.53 -3.34
CA ASN A 177 -17.32 -23.72 -1.96
C ASN A 177 -16.25 -24.32 -1.03
N TYR A 178 -15.47 -25.27 -1.50
CA TYR A 178 -14.49 -25.99 -0.68
C TYR A 178 -13.21 -25.19 -0.38
N LEU A 179 -12.94 -24.09 -1.11
CA LEU A 179 -11.73 -23.30 -0.89
C LEU A 179 -11.80 -22.56 0.45
N LYS A 180 -10.78 -22.72 1.28
CA LYS A 180 -10.54 -21.92 2.49
C LYS A 180 -9.62 -20.76 2.15
N TYR A 181 -9.79 -19.65 2.84
CA TYR A 181 -9.08 -18.41 2.52
C TYR A 181 -8.69 -17.66 3.78
N LEU A 182 -7.46 -17.17 3.80
CA LEU A 182 -6.96 -16.25 4.80
C LEU A 182 -6.30 -15.06 4.11
N PHE A 183 -6.77 -13.87 4.42
CA PHE A 183 -6.16 -12.64 3.97
C PHE A 183 -5.20 -12.11 5.02
N ILE A 184 -3.94 -11.92 4.60
CA ILE A 184 -2.94 -11.22 5.40
C ILE A 184 -2.65 -9.91 4.70
N THR A 185 -2.97 -8.79 5.31
CA THR A 185 -2.75 -7.50 4.68
C THR A 185 -1.26 -7.32 4.34
N HIS A 186 -0.97 -6.67 3.21
CA HIS A 186 0.44 -6.33 2.88
C HIS A 186 1.00 -5.21 3.76
N ALA A 187 0.12 -4.47 4.45
CA ALA A 187 0.47 -3.37 5.37
C ALA A 187 -0.71 -3.07 6.26
N ILE A 188 -0.49 -2.37 7.38
CA ILE A 188 -1.56 -1.90 8.25
C ILE A 188 -2.42 -0.88 7.50
N GLY A 189 -3.71 -1.17 7.35
CA GLY A 189 -4.64 -0.46 6.47
C GLY A 189 -5.17 0.88 6.96
N TYR A 190 -4.48 1.54 7.89
CA TYR A 190 -4.99 2.73 8.55
C TYR A 190 -5.22 3.93 7.64
N PHE A 191 -4.23 4.30 6.82
CA PHE A 191 -4.30 5.50 5.96
C PHE A 191 -5.09 5.30 4.67
N LYS A 192 -5.48 4.09 4.35
CA LYS A 192 -6.04 3.74 3.04
C LYS A 192 -7.29 2.89 3.19
N THR A 193 -8.33 3.48 3.77
CA THR A 193 -9.63 2.83 4.00
C THR A 193 -10.27 2.26 2.73
N LYS A 194 -9.97 2.83 1.55
CA LYS A 194 -10.40 2.30 0.24
C LYS A 194 -9.58 1.11 -0.28
N ILE A 195 -8.44 0.79 0.34
CA ILE A 195 -7.63 -0.37 -0.08
C ILE A 195 -8.31 -1.69 0.27
N ILE A 196 -9.14 -1.69 1.28
CA ILE A 196 -10.02 -2.80 1.57
C ILE A 196 -11.18 -2.67 0.59
N SER A 197 -10.90 -3.11 -0.61
CA SER A 197 -11.79 -3.06 -1.75
C SER A 197 -13.19 -3.52 -1.37
N PRO A 198 -14.24 -2.88 -1.89
CA PRO A 198 -15.61 -3.41 -1.86
C PRO A 198 -15.68 -4.88 -2.27
N GLN A 199 -14.73 -5.34 -3.08
CA GLN A 199 -14.58 -6.72 -3.53
C GLN A 199 -14.27 -7.68 -2.37
N PHE A 200 -13.48 -7.26 -1.35
CA PHE A 200 -13.22 -8.10 -0.18
C PHE A 200 -14.47 -8.23 0.71
N VAL A 201 -15.25 -7.17 0.81
CA VAL A 201 -16.55 -7.19 1.49
C VAL A 201 -17.54 -8.09 0.73
N ALA A 202 -17.40 -8.24 -0.58
CA ALA A 202 -18.23 -9.10 -1.41
C ALA A 202 -17.95 -10.61 -1.26
N LEU A 203 -16.88 -11.01 -0.54
CA LEU A 203 -16.67 -12.42 -0.19
C LEU A 203 -17.82 -12.95 0.66
N LYS A 204 -18.20 -14.20 0.46
CA LYS A 204 -19.12 -14.90 1.36
C LYS A 204 -18.58 -14.85 2.79
N GLU A 205 -19.45 -14.74 3.78
CA GLU A 205 -19.06 -14.51 5.17
C GLU A 205 -18.02 -15.52 5.67
N ASN A 206 -18.22 -16.80 5.42
CA ASN A 206 -17.32 -17.90 5.81
C ASN A 206 -15.96 -17.90 5.09
N LYS A 207 -15.75 -16.97 4.14
CA LYS A 207 -14.50 -16.79 3.39
C LYS A 207 -13.73 -15.53 3.81
N ARG A 208 -14.19 -14.81 4.85
CA ARG A 208 -13.65 -13.51 5.23
C ARG A 208 -12.57 -13.56 6.30
N ASN A 209 -11.89 -14.69 6.49
CA ASN A 209 -10.80 -14.74 7.48
C ASN A 209 -9.71 -13.72 7.14
N ILE A 210 -9.38 -12.87 8.11
CA ILE A 210 -8.40 -11.81 7.96
C ILE A 210 -7.49 -11.71 9.19
N ILE A 211 -6.21 -11.47 8.94
CA ILE A 211 -5.27 -11.10 10.00
C ILE A 211 -5.40 -9.62 10.32
N ILE A 212 -5.57 -9.31 11.59
CA ILE A 212 -5.62 -7.97 12.14
C ILE A 212 -4.35 -7.70 12.93
N SER A 213 -3.62 -6.68 12.53
CA SER A 213 -2.31 -6.35 13.10
C SER A 213 -2.37 -5.28 14.17
N SER A 214 -3.42 -4.45 14.16
CA SER A 214 -3.54 -3.30 15.06
C SER A 214 -4.97 -3.11 15.61
N PRO A 215 -5.12 -2.46 16.79
CA PRO A 215 -6.42 -2.08 17.31
C PRO A 215 -7.23 -1.21 16.32
N PHE A 216 -6.57 -0.34 15.57
CA PHE A 216 -7.25 0.52 14.57
C PHE A 216 -7.84 -0.29 13.41
N GLU A 217 -7.11 -1.30 12.93
CA GLU A 217 -7.65 -2.20 11.90
C GLU A 217 -8.87 -2.93 12.45
N TYR A 218 -8.82 -3.43 13.67
CA TYR A 218 -9.94 -4.11 14.30
C TYR A 218 -11.18 -3.22 14.34
N GLU A 219 -11.07 -2.00 14.89
CA GLU A 219 -12.18 -1.04 14.97
C GLU A 219 -12.71 -0.68 13.59
N PHE A 220 -11.82 -0.48 12.61
CA PHE A 220 -12.20 -0.19 11.25
C PHE A 220 -12.99 -1.35 10.61
N TYR A 221 -12.49 -2.58 10.69
CA TYR A 221 -13.15 -3.75 10.12
C TYR A 221 -14.50 -4.02 10.83
N LYS A 222 -14.53 -3.92 12.14
CA LYS A 222 -15.74 -4.16 12.94
C LYS A 222 -16.83 -3.12 12.67
N HIS A 223 -16.50 -1.85 12.79
CA HIS A 223 -17.50 -0.78 12.77
C HIS A 223 -17.80 -0.23 11.38
N LYS A 224 -16.81 -0.12 10.50
CA LYS A 224 -17.01 0.41 9.14
C LYS A 224 -17.37 -0.65 8.12
N LEU A 225 -16.74 -1.81 8.18
CA LEU A 225 -16.95 -2.90 7.22
C LEU A 225 -17.88 -4.01 7.76
N LYS A 226 -18.35 -3.89 8.99
CA LYS A 226 -19.30 -4.83 9.63
C LYS A 226 -18.81 -6.26 9.62
N TYR A 227 -17.50 -6.45 9.85
CA TYR A 227 -16.91 -7.76 10.01
C TYR A 227 -17.35 -8.41 11.33
N LYS A 228 -17.57 -9.71 11.33
CA LYS A 228 -17.81 -10.49 12.55
C LYS A 228 -16.49 -10.87 13.21
N ASP A 229 -16.44 -10.78 14.53
CA ASP A 229 -15.24 -11.02 15.33
C ASP A 229 -14.58 -12.38 15.04
N LYS A 230 -15.39 -13.44 14.83
CA LYS A 230 -14.92 -14.80 14.54
C LYS A 230 -14.05 -14.93 13.28
N TYR A 231 -14.08 -13.95 12.37
CA TYR A 231 -13.27 -13.92 11.16
C TYR A 231 -12.10 -12.95 11.23
N MET A 232 -11.95 -12.23 12.33
CA MET A 232 -10.89 -11.28 12.60
C MET A 232 -9.85 -11.87 13.55
N HIS A 233 -8.73 -12.30 13.01
CA HIS A 233 -7.69 -13.00 13.77
C HIS A 233 -6.58 -12.03 14.18
N LYS A 234 -6.46 -11.75 15.47
CA LYS A 234 -5.42 -10.85 15.99
C LYS A 234 -4.07 -11.53 15.93
N ALA A 235 -3.15 -10.97 15.14
CA ALA A 235 -1.78 -11.40 15.04
C ALA A 235 -0.87 -10.20 14.70
N GLY A 236 -0.27 -10.16 13.53
CA GLY A 236 0.62 -9.12 13.04
C GLY A 236 1.02 -9.44 11.60
N LEU A 237 1.98 -8.70 11.08
CA LEU A 237 2.54 -8.98 9.76
C LEU A 237 3.80 -9.86 9.92
N PRO A 238 3.93 -10.98 9.18
CA PRO A 238 5.08 -11.89 9.29
C PRO A 238 6.45 -11.22 9.19
N ARG A 239 6.56 -10.13 8.41
CA ARG A 239 7.82 -9.38 8.29
C ARG A 239 8.28 -8.73 9.60
N TYR A 240 7.41 -8.56 10.58
CA TYR A 240 7.77 -7.96 11.87
C TYR A 240 8.63 -8.91 12.73
N ASP A 241 8.47 -10.22 12.60
CA ASP A 241 9.39 -11.16 13.26
C ASP A 241 10.82 -11.02 12.71
N ARG A 242 10.97 -10.79 11.39
CA ARG A 242 12.27 -10.51 10.78
C ARG A 242 12.90 -9.23 11.33
N PHE A 243 12.10 -8.17 11.51
CA PHE A 243 12.60 -6.90 12.08
C PHE A 243 13.16 -7.07 13.50
N ASN A 244 12.58 -7.96 14.31
CA ASN A 244 13.11 -8.27 15.65
C ASN A 244 14.50 -8.92 15.62
N LEU A 245 14.78 -9.74 14.60
CA LEU A 245 16.09 -10.37 14.43
C LEU A 245 17.17 -9.36 14.04
N ILE A 246 16.81 -8.35 13.25
CA ILE A 246 17.76 -7.36 12.71
C ILE A 246 18.08 -6.25 13.71
N GLN A 247 17.16 -5.91 14.63
CA GLN A 247 17.44 -4.92 15.69
C GLN A 247 18.67 -5.25 16.54
N ARG A 248 19.13 -6.51 16.50
CA ARG A 248 20.34 -6.96 17.20
C ARG A 248 21.63 -6.54 16.51
N ASN A 249 21.59 -6.28 15.20
CA ASN A 249 22.76 -5.94 14.37
C ASN A 249 22.63 -4.48 13.88
N LYS A 250 22.97 -3.51 14.74
CA LYS A 250 22.93 -2.09 14.37
C LYS A 250 24.01 -1.79 13.32
N SER A 251 23.60 -1.25 12.18
CA SER A 251 24.51 -0.62 11.22
C SER A 251 25.07 0.68 11.80
N GLU A 252 26.37 0.92 11.62
CA GLU A 252 27.03 2.16 12.05
C GLU A 252 26.61 3.37 11.18
N ASN A 253 26.21 3.15 9.95
CA ASN A 253 25.82 4.20 9.02
C ASN A 253 24.37 4.63 9.21
N LYS A 254 24.17 5.86 9.67
CA LYS A 254 22.84 6.45 9.86
C LYS A 254 22.33 7.04 8.56
N CYS A 255 21.09 6.73 8.21
CA CYS A 255 20.44 7.34 7.05
C CYS A 255 19.01 7.78 7.37
N ILE A 256 18.51 8.70 6.56
CA ILE A 256 17.12 9.18 6.55
C ILE A 256 16.46 8.66 5.28
N LEU A 257 15.34 7.96 5.41
CA LEU A 257 14.55 7.51 4.28
C LEU A 257 13.45 8.53 3.96
N ILE A 258 13.30 8.86 2.69
CA ILE A 258 12.17 9.61 2.15
C ILE A 258 11.44 8.71 1.15
N SER A 259 10.15 8.51 1.35
CA SER A 259 9.30 7.85 0.36
C SER A 259 7.85 8.28 0.57
N PHE A 260 7.21 8.71 -0.52
CA PHE A 260 5.84 9.20 -0.51
C PHE A 260 4.89 8.27 -1.27
N THR A 261 3.62 8.32 -0.93
CA THR A 261 2.57 7.64 -1.67
C THR A 261 2.48 8.22 -3.09
N TYR A 262 2.30 7.36 -4.10
CA TYR A 262 2.15 7.82 -5.48
C TYR A 262 0.88 8.65 -5.68
N ARG A 263 0.92 9.53 -6.69
CA ARG A 263 -0.22 10.37 -7.07
C ARG A 263 -0.86 9.86 -8.37
N LYS A 264 -2.18 9.69 -8.35
CA LYS A 264 -2.96 9.23 -9.53
C LYS A 264 -3.09 10.30 -10.62
N TYR A 265 -2.24 11.31 -10.64
CA TYR A 265 -2.28 12.38 -11.63
C TYR A 265 -1.93 11.90 -13.04
N SER A 266 -2.41 12.61 -14.07
CA SER A 266 -1.80 12.56 -15.40
C SER A 266 -0.38 13.15 -15.33
N ASN A 267 0.48 12.86 -16.33
CA ASN A 267 1.85 13.40 -16.32
C ASN A 267 1.85 14.94 -16.39
N THR A 268 0.92 15.53 -17.12
CA THR A 268 0.76 16.99 -17.21
C THR A 268 0.43 17.59 -15.84
N ILE A 269 -0.56 17.04 -15.13
CA ILE A 269 -0.96 17.48 -13.78
C ILE A 269 0.19 17.25 -12.78
N TYR A 270 0.86 16.10 -12.85
CA TYR A 270 1.99 15.79 -11.99
C TYR A 270 3.09 16.84 -12.08
N ASN A 271 3.46 17.26 -13.31
CA ASN A 271 4.52 18.23 -13.52
C ASN A 271 4.21 19.62 -12.96
N LYS A 272 2.92 19.98 -12.85
CA LYS A 272 2.45 21.25 -12.29
C LYS A 272 2.02 21.15 -10.81
N SER A 273 2.07 19.96 -10.21
CA SER A 273 1.53 19.71 -8.88
C SER A 273 2.37 20.31 -7.76
N LEU A 274 1.72 20.68 -6.68
CA LEU A 274 2.38 21.05 -5.42
C LEU A 274 3.23 19.89 -4.87
N TYR A 275 2.82 18.65 -5.12
CA TYR A 275 3.57 17.46 -4.74
C TYR A 275 4.99 17.50 -5.33
N LYS A 276 5.10 17.60 -6.67
CA LYS A 276 6.41 17.63 -7.35
C LYS A 276 7.23 18.83 -6.90
N LYS A 277 6.63 20.04 -6.93
CA LYS A 277 7.31 21.28 -6.53
C LYS A 277 7.88 21.19 -5.12
N ASN A 278 7.06 20.82 -4.13
CA ASN A 278 7.50 20.76 -2.74
C ASN A 278 8.51 19.65 -2.47
N LEU A 279 8.41 18.53 -3.20
CA LEU A 279 9.40 17.46 -3.12
C LEU A 279 10.76 17.91 -3.67
N GLU A 280 10.78 18.58 -4.82
CA GLU A 280 12.00 19.14 -5.40
C GLU A 280 12.65 20.18 -4.47
N ILE A 281 11.86 21.06 -3.86
CA ILE A 281 12.36 22.04 -2.88
C ILE A 281 12.98 21.33 -1.67
N LEU A 282 12.35 20.24 -1.16
CA LEU A 282 12.89 19.50 -0.02
C LEU A 282 14.21 18.81 -0.39
N LEU A 283 14.26 18.13 -1.53
CA LEU A 283 15.43 17.37 -1.97
C LEU A 283 16.59 18.25 -2.43
N ASN A 284 16.34 19.52 -2.78
CA ASN A 284 17.36 20.51 -3.15
C ASN A 284 17.69 21.50 -2.02
N ASN A 285 17.22 21.27 -0.78
CA ASN A 285 17.48 22.21 0.32
C ASN A 285 18.96 22.16 0.75
N THR A 286 19.75 23.13 0.32
CA THR A 286 21.19 23.21 0.56
C THR A 286 21.54 23.22 2.04
N SER A 287 20.82 23.97 2.87
CA SER A 287 21.04 24.04 4.33
C SER A 287 20.81 22.68 5.02
N LEU A 288 19.80 21.90 4.59
CA LEU A 288 19.59 20.56 5.09
C LEU A 288 20.71 19.63 4.63
N MET A 289 21.07 19.69 3.33
CA MET A 289 22.08 18.79 2.76
C MET A 289 23.47 19.02 3.39
N SER A 290 23.89 20.27 3.54
CA SER A 290 25.16 20.61 4.21
C SER A 290 25.18 20.14 5.66
N PHE A 291 24.06 20.31 6.39
CA PHE A 291 23.92 19.83 7.76
C PHE A 291 24.00 18.29 7.86
N LEU A 292 23.37 17.54 6.96
CA LEU A 292 23.43 16.09 6.97
C LEU A 292 24.83 15.59 6.58
N LYS A 293 25.44 16.22 5.57
CA LYS A 293 26.80 15.89 5.12
C LYS A 293 27.83 16.09 6.23
N SER A 294 27.78 17.21 6.98
CA SER A 294 28.68 17.46 8.09
C SER A 294 28.58 16.43 9.23
N ARG A 295 27.54 15.62 9.25
CA ARG A 295 27.29 14.56 10.25
C ARG A 295 27.36 13.15 9.68
N ASN A 296 27.82 13.00 8.44
CA ASN A 296 27.92 11.73 7.72
C ASN A 296 26.58 10.95 7.68
N ILE A 297 25.47 11.67 7.41
CA ILE A 297 24.12 11.09 7.33
C ILE A 297 23.65 11.10 5.90
N ASP A 298 23.35 9.93 5.37
CA ASP A 298 22.80 9.76 4.03
C ASP A 298 21.31 10.13 3.97
N LEU A 299 20.90 10.82 2.92
CA LEU A 299 19.51 11.02 2.56
C LEU A 299 19.15 10.09 1.41
N ILE A 300 18.27 9.14 1.67
CA ILE A 300 17.82 8.13 0.71
C ILE A 300 16.43 8.48 0.23
N PHE A 301 16.24 8.63 -1.08
CA PHE A 301 14.93 8.80 -1.68
C PHE A 301 14.52 7.56 -2.47
N ILE A 302 13.37 6.99 -2.09
CA ILE A 302 12.76 5.86 -2.80
C ILE A 302 11.45 6.31 -3.41
N GLN A 303 11.43 6.36 -4.74
CA GLN A 303 10.23 6.69 -5.49
C GLN A 303 9.27 5.49 -5.54
N HIS A 304 7.97 5.75 -5.49
CA HIS A 304 6.96 4.72 -5.61
C HIS A 304 6.99 4.08 -7.02
N HIS A 305 6.88 2.76 -7.10
CA HIS A 305 6.99 2.01 -8.37
C HIS A 305 5.99 2.46 -9.45
N TYR A 306 4.79 2.88 -9.07
CA TYR A 306 3.81 3.41 -10.02
C TYR A 306 4.24 4.72 -10.69
N ASP A 307 5.01 5.57 -10.00
CA ASP A 307 5.57 6.77 -10.62
C ASP A 307 6.67 6.42 -11.61
N PHE A 308 7.47 5.38 -11.32
CA PHE A 308 8.45 4.83 -12.24
C PHE A 308 7.78 4.27 -13.51
N PHE A 309 6.75 3.44 -13.39
CA PHE A 309 6.01 2.90 -14.54
C PHE A 309 5.33 3.99 -15.39
N ARG A 310 4.95 5.11 -14.80
CA ARG A 310 4.38 6.25 -15.50
C ARG A 310 5.42 7.15 -16.15
N LYS A 311 6.69 6.74 -16.19
CA LYS A 311 7.80 7.54 -16.72
C LYS A 311 7.84 8.95 -16.10
N ARG A 312 7.75 9.03 -14.77
CA ARG A 312 7.89 10.24 -13.96
C ARG A 312 9.20 10.19 -13.18
N PRO A 313 10.35 10.03 -13.86
CA PRO A 313 11.60 9.94 -13.15
C PRO A 313 11.86 11.28 -12.48
N PHE A 314 12.18 11.25 -11.20
CA PHE A 314 13.05 12.26 -10.65
C PHE A 314 14.41 12.00 -11.26
N ASN A 315 14.99 13.01 -11.91
CA ASN A 315 16.35 12.87 -12.38
C ASN A 315 17.29 12.90 -11.16
N PRO A 316 17.91 11.80 -10.76
CA PRO A 316 18.78 11.75 -9.59
C PRO A 316 20.01 12.66 -9.75
N ASN A 317 20.39 13.01 -10.97
CA ASN A 317 21.51 13.91 -11.26
C ASN A 317 21.20 15.36 -10.86
N ASN A 318 19.94 15.72 -10.64
CA ASN A 318 19.54 17.04 -10.14
C ASN A 318 19.70 17.16 -8.61
N PHE A 319 19.97 16.05 -7.90
CA PHE A 319 20.01 16.02 -6.45
C PHE A 319 21.41 15.58 -5.98
N GLN A 320 22.30 16.52 -5.85
CA GLN A 320 23.73 16.30 -5.59
C GLN A 320 24.05 15.46 -4.34
N TYR A 321 23.13 15.43 -3.34
CA TYR A 321 23.35 14.78 -2.05
C TYR A 321 22.34 13.71 -1.70
N VAL A 322 21.41 13.40 -2.61
CA VAL A 322 20.35 12.43 -2.35
C VAL A 322 20.66 11.12 -3.07
N LYS A 323 20.77 10.04 -2.32
CA LYS A 323 20.93 8.71 -2.91
C LYS A 323 19.58 8.20 -3.39
N TYR A 324 19.33 8.28 -4.69
CA TYR A 324 18.13 7.70 -5.29
C TYR A 324 18.23 6.17 -5.35
N ARG A 325 17.13 5.49 -4.97
CA ARG A 325 17.01 4.03 -5.04
C ARG A 325 15.64 3.63 -5.56
N ASN A 326 15.59 2.50 -6.24
CA ASN A 326 14.31 1.93 -6.66
C ASN A 326 13.63 1.20 -5.48
N GLN A 327 12.36 0.85 -5.65
CA GLN A 327 11.54 0.26 -4.57
C GLN A 327 12.02 -1.15 -4.15
N SER A 328 12.81 -1.86 -4.94
CA SER A 328 13.35 -3.18 -4.56
C SER A 328 14.28 -3.10 -3.33
N PHE A 329 14.86 -1.93 -3.06
CA PHE A 329 15.68 -1.68 -1.88
C PHE A 329 14.89 -1.23 -0.65
N LEU A 330 13.57 -1.11 -0.74
CA LEU A 330 12.74 -0.54 0.33
C LEU A 330 12.90 -1.29 1.66
N SER A 331 12.80 -2.62 1.64
CA SER A 331 12.95 -3.45 2.84
C SER A 331 14.30 -3.24 3.52
N TYR A 332 15.36 -3.19 2.72
CA TYR A 332 16.71 -2.92 3.22
C TYR A 332 16.79 -1.57 3.94
N TYR A 333 16.27 -0.49 3.32
CA TYR A 333 16.35 0.84 3.92
C TYR A 333 15.38 1.06 5.11
N ILE A 334 14.26 0.34 5.18
CA ILE A 334 13.45 0.29 6.40
C ILE A 334 14.27 -0.20 7.59
N GLU A 335 15.12 -1.20 7.35
CA GLU A 335 15.98 -1.76 8.39
C GLU A 335 17.17 -0.84 8.74
N GLN A 336 17.81 -0.25 7.74
CA GLN A 336 19.03 0.56 7.91
C GLN A 336 18.75 1.99 8.38
N CYS A 337 17.76 2.68 7.81
CA CYS A 337 17.55 4.09 8.12
C CYS A 337 16.99 4.32 9.51
N SER A 338 17.42 5.43 10.12
CA SER A 338 17.10 5.82 11.48
C SER A 338 15.86 6.72 11.59
N LEU A 339 15.46 7.35 10.48
CA LEU A 339 14.32 8.27 10.40
C LEU A 339 13.58 8.05 9.07
N PHE A 340 12.25 8.14 9.10
CA PHE A 340 11.41 8.07 7.91
C PHE A 340 10.63 9.37 7.71
N ILE A 341 10.66 9.91 6.49
CA ILE A 341 9.86 11.06 6.08
C ILE A 341 8.89 10.60 5.00
N THR A 342 7.61 10.80 5.25
CA THR A 342 6.55 10.32 4.37
C THR A 342 5.29 11.19 4.47
N ASP A 343 4.29 10.88 3.67
CA ASP A 343 2.94 11.44 3.76
C ASP A 343 1.97 10.45 4.45
N PHE A 344 1.23 9.70 3.67
CA PHE A 344 0.23 8.71 4.11
C PHE A 344 0.68 7.27 3.86
N SER A 345 1.98 7.02 3.73
CA SER A 345 2.49 5.69 3.43
C SER A 345 2.36 4.77 4.63
N THR A 346 1.85 3.57 4.38
CA THR A 346 1.74 2.50 5.38
C THR A 346 3.10 1.96 5.85
N ILE A 347 4.19 2.29 5.16
CA ILE A 347 5.58 2.00 5.59
C ILE A 347 5.91 2.69 6.92
N SER A 348 5.20 3.78 7.26
CA SER A 348 5.34 4.43 8.57
C SER A 348 5.15 3.46 9.74
N PHE A 349 4.25 2.49 9.61
CA PHE A 349 4.04 1.46 10.64
C PHE A 349 5.24 0.52 10.79
N ASP A 350 5.99 0.27 9.74
CA ASP A 350 7.22 -0.54 9.81
C ASP A 350 8.29 0.18 10.64
N PHE A 351 8.45 1.50 10.43
CA PHE A 351 9.34 2.32 11.27
C PHE A 351 8.86 2.43 12.72
N MET A 352 7.55 2.61 12.93
CA MET A 352 6.96 2.61 14.28
C MET A 352 7.16 1.28 14.99
N PHE A 353 7.03 0.15 14.26
CA PHE A 353 7.32 -1.16 14.81
C PHE A 353 8.77 -1.28 15.27
N LEU A 354 9.71 -0.76 14.50
CA LEU A 354 11.14 -0.70 14.84
C LEU A 354 11.48 0.36 15.91
N ASN A 355 10.50 1.07 16.47
CA ASN A 355 10.68 2.23 17.36
C ASN A 355 11.58 3.32 16.76
N LYS A 356 11.52 3.52 15.45
CA LYS A 356 12.22 4.58 14.74
C LYS A 356 11.28 5.76 14.50
N PRO A 357 11.77 7.02 14.58
CA PRO A 357 10.93 8.19 14.35
C PRO A 357 10.38 8.26 12.93
N VAL A 358 9.14 8.76 12.83
CA VAL A 358 8.46 9.05 11.57
C VAL A 358 8.05 10.51 11.57
N LEU A 359 8.33 11.21 10.47
CA LEU A 359 7.85 12.57 10.22
C LEU A 359 6.89 12.53 9.03
N PHE A 360 5.69 13.06 9.23
CA PHE A 360 4.67 13.15 8.21
C PHE A 360 4.73 14.51 7.52
N TYR A 361 5.19 14.52 6.28
CA TYR A 361 5.17 15.72 5.46
C TYR A 361 3.97 15.70 4.52
N LEU A 362 2.93 16.44 4.89
CA LEU A 362 1.68 16.56 4.13
C LEU A 362 1.89 17.53 2.96
N ILE A 363 2.71 17.10 2.04
CA ILE A 363 3.42 17.86 1.01
C ILE A 363 2.48 18.61 0.05
N ASP A 364 1.30 18.07 -0.19
CA ASP A 364 0.28 18.59 -1.12
C ASP A 364 -1.12 18.70 -0.48
N LEU A 365 -1.17 18.92 0.83
CA LEU A 365 -2.43 19.01 1.60
C LEU A 365 -3.44 20.02 1.01
N LYS A 366 -2.95 21.07 0.35
CA LYS A 366 -3.77 22.11 -0.30
C LYS A 366 -4.20 21.76 -1.72
N ASP A 367 -3.67 20.67 -2.30
CA ASP A 367 -4.00 20.27 -3.66
C ASP A 367 -5.33 19.50 -3.68
N LYS A 368 -6.40 20.19 -4.12
CA LYS A 368 -7.77 19.65 -4.18
C LYS A 368 -7.89 18.41 -5.08
N LEU A 369 -6.97 18.22 -6.04
CA LEU A 369 -7.01 17.15 -7.03
C LEU A 369 -6.74 15.75 -6.42
N HIS A 370 -6.12 15.71 -5.24
CA HIS A 370 -5.84 14.46 -4.54
C HIS A 370 -6.96 14.02 -3.59
N PHE A 371 -7.86 14.95 -3.26
CA PHE A 371 -8.87 14.81 -2.19
C PHE A 371 -10.26 14.36 -2.63
N GLU A 372 -10.42 13.63 -3.73
CA GLU A 372 -11.61 12.78 -3.86
C GLU A 372 -11.67 11.74 -2.73
N GLU A 373 -10.57 11.57 -2.01
CA GLU A 373 -10.46 10.71 -0.83
C GLU A 373 -10.59 11.52 0.48
N LYS A 374 -11.52 12.48 0.55
CA LYS A 374 -11.84 13.28 1.75
C LYS A 374 -12.11 12.47 3.03
N GLU A 375 -12.30 11.16 2.91
CA GLU A 375 -12.50 10.30 4.06
C GLU A 375 -11.25 10.10 4.92
N TYR A 376 -10.04 10.26 4.36
CA TYR A 376 -8.80 10.14 5.14
C TYR A 376 -8.66 11.27 6.16
N MET A 377 -9.13 12.48 5.82
CA MET A 377 -8.98 13.66 6.66
C MET A 377 -10.07 13.79 7.72
N LYS A 378 -11.15 13.01 7.65
CA LYS A 378 -12.12 12.93 8.76
C LYS A 378 -11.50 12.33 10.02
N TYR A 379 -10.41 11.57 9.88
CA TYR A 379 -9.58 11.10 10.99
C TYR A 379 -8.57 12.14 11.48
N ASP A 380 -8.38 13.25 10.77
CA ASP A 380 -7.53 14.38 11.18
C ASP A 380 -8.00 15.05 12.48
N LYS A 381 -9.24 14.81 12.90
CA LYS A 381 -9.72 15.19 14.23
C LYS A 381 -9.05 14.41 15.36
N ASN A 382 -8.49 13.25 15.08
CA ASN A 382 -7.63 12.53 16.01
C ASN A 382 -6.17 12.95 15.77
N LYS A 383 -5.78 14.11 16.26
CA LYS A 383 -4.39 14.63 16.34
C LYS A 383 -3.39 13.59 16.87
N ASP A 384 -3.88 12.50 17.39
CA ASP A 384 -3.09 11.41 17.97
C ASP A 384 -2.33 10.56 16.96
N LEU A 385 -2.76 10.47 15.68
CA LEU A 385 -2.12 9.59 14.71
C LEU A 385 -0.76 10.08 14.25
N TYR A 386 -0.69 11.36 13.97
CA TYR A 386 0.55 11.97 13.51
C TYR A 386 1.53 12.28 14.65
N PHE A 387 1.14 11.97 15.89
CA PHE A 387 2.02 12.04 17.06
C PHE A 387 2.80 13.35 17.17
N GLU A 388 2.18 14.49 16.83
CA GLU A 388 2.83 15.82 16.81
C GLU A 388 3.94 15.97 15.74
N ASN A 389 4.08 15.00 14.84
CA ASN A 389 5.13 14.94 13.81
C ASN A 389 4.57 15.16 12.39
N ALA A 390 3.44 15.85 12.24
CA ALA A 390 2.88 16.22 10.94
C ALA A 390 3.19 17.68 10.58
N PHE A 391 3.66 17.87 9.36
CA PHE A 391 4.12 19.16 8.85
C PHE A 391 3.53 19.41 7.47
N SER A 392 2.93 20.60 7.27
CA SER A 392 2.50 21.09 5.95
C SER A 392 3.48 22.10 5.35
N LYS A 393 4.44 22.58 6.17
CA LYS A 393 5.47 23.55 5.76
C LYS A 393 6.85 22.93 5.92
N GLN A 394 7.75 23.26 4.99
CA GLN A 394 9.10 22.69 4.96
C GLN A 394 10.00 23.18 6.09
N GLY A 395 9.92 24.46 6.47
CA GLY A 395 10.77 25.02 7.53
C GLY A 395 10.67 24.25 8.87
N PRO A 396 9.46 24.09 9.44
CA PRO A 396 9.25 23.29 10.65
C PRO A 396 9.68 21.83 10.49
N LEU A 397 9.46 21.21 9.31
CA LEU A 397 9.93 19.84 9.01
C LEU A 397 11.45 19.77 9.11
N ILE A 398 12.18 20.68 8.44
CA ILE A 398 13.65 20.71 8.44
C ILE A 398 14.17 20.91 9.86
N LYS A 399 13.56 21.82 10.62
CA LYS A 399 13.92 22.02 12.04
C LYS A 399 13.78 20.72 12.82
N LYS A 400 12.70 19.97 12.59
CA LYS A 400 12.45 18.70 13.28
C LYS A 400 13.39 17.58 12.82
N ILE A 401 13.78 17.54 11.54
CA ILE A 401 14.81 16.63 11.04
C ILE A 401 16.14 16.90 11.79
N LYS A 402 16.58 18.17 11.83
CA LYS A 402 17.81 18.58 12.51
C LYS A 402 17.77 18.23 14.01
N ASP A 403 16.62 18.43 14.67
CA ASP A 403 16.40 18.05 16.06
C ASP A 403 16.62 16.54 16.29
N TYR A 404 16.03 15.67 15.46
CA TYR A 404 16.25 14.23 15.55
C TYR A 404 17.70 13.83 15.31
N VAL A 405 18.37 14.46 14.36
CA VAL A 405 19.78 14.21 14.06
C VAL A 405 20.68 14.58 15.26
N ILE A 406 20.44 15.74 15.85
CA ILE A 406 21.22 16.22 17.02
C ILE A 406 21.03 15.27 18.22
N HIS A 407 19.83 14.74 18.41
CA HIS A 407 19.51 13.80 19.49
C HIS A 407 19.65 12.32 19.11
N ASP A 408 20.46 12.02 18.10
CA ASP A 408 20.75 10.65 17.66
C ASP A 408 19.52 9.80 17.34
N PHE A 409 18.51 10.40 16.71
CA PHE A 409 17.23 9.79 16.33
C PHE A 409 16.46 9.16 17.49
N LYS A 410 16.73 9.55 18.72
CA LYS A 410 16.07 9.01 19.90
C LYS A 410 14.60 9.42 19.96
N LEU A 411 13.72 8.44 20.13
CA LEU A 411 12.31 8.67 20.41
C LEU A 411 12.08 9.02 21.87
N LYS A 412 11.22 10.02 22.11
CA LYS A 412 10.70 10.31 23.46
C LYS A 412 9.91 9.10 23.97
N ASN A 413 9.97 8.82 25.28
CA ASN A 413 9.29 7.67 25.89
C ASN A 413 7.77 7.66 25.64
N ARG A 414 7.12 8.82 25.61
CA ARG A 414 5.71 8.96 25.24
C ARG A 414 5.42 8.38 23.84
N LEU A 415 6.25 8.71 22.84
CA LEU A 415 6.09 8.19 21.48
C LEU A 415 6.37 6.68 21.39
N LYS A 416 7.39 6.18 22.14
CA LYS A 416 7.64 4.73 22.21
C LYS A 416 6.44 3.96 22.74
N LYS A 417 5.77 4.48 23.79
CA LYS A 417 4.55 3.88 24.33
C LYS A 417 3.43 3.88 23.30
N LYS A 418 3.20 5.01 22.61
CA LYS A 418 2.20 5.12 21.53
C LYS A 418 2.51 4.15 20.38
N TYR A 419 3.75 4.06 19.92
CA TYR A 419 4.13 3.12 18.85
C TYR A 419 3.89 1.67 19.28
N LYS A 420 4.17 1.31 20.52
CA LYS A 420 3.91 -0.04 21.03
C LYS A 420 2.41 -0.37 21.03
N SER A 421 1.53 0.57 21.39
CA SER A 421 0.08 0.36 21.44
C SER A 421 -0.56 0.26 20.05
N MET A 422 0.17 0.58 18.97
CA MET A 422 -0.32 0.43 17.59
C MET A 422 -0.38 -1.04 17.12
N PHE A 423 0.20 -1.99 17.86
CA PHE A 423 0.34 -3.37 17.43
C PHE A 423 -0.19 -4.32 18.51
N TYR A 424 -0.96 -5.33 18.10
CA TYR A 424 -1.41 -6.38 19.01
C TYR A 424 -0.25 -7.23 19.52
N TYR A 425 0.64 -7.62 18.62
CA TYR A 425 1.79 -8.46 18.93
C TYR A 425 3.05 -7.93 18.26
N ARG A 426 4.18 -8.15 18.92
CA ARG A 426 5.49 -7.72 18.42
C ARG A 426 6.48 -8.88 18.29
N THR A 427 6.10 -10.08 18.71
CA THR A 427 6.91 -11.30 18.67
C THR A 427 6.05 -12.51 18.37
N ASN A 428 6.66 -13.58 17.86
CA ASN A 428 6.00 -14.85 17.55
C ASN A 428 4.78 -14.69 16.64
N ILE A 429 4.87 -13.77 15.70
CA ILE A 429 3.76 -13.42 14.80
C ILE A 429 3.54 -14.55 13.79
N THR A 430 4.63 -15.08 13.24
CA THR A 430 4.59 -16.18 12.27
C THR A 430 3.93 -17.41 12.87
N GLU A 431 4.31 -17.81 14.06
CA GLU A 431 3.76 -18.97 14.78
C GLU A 431 2.25 -18.77 15.07
N ARG A 432 1.85 -17.56 15.45
CA ARG A 432 0.44 -17.22 15.66
C ARG A 432 -0.38 -17.38 14.37
N ILE A 433 0.16 -16.94 13.25
CA ILE A 433 -0.52 -17.06 11.95
C ILE A 433 -0.60 -18.52 11.52
N ILE A 434 0.42 -19.32 11.76
CA ILE A 434 0.41 -20.76 11.49
C ILE A 434 -0.67 -21.47 12.32
N TYR A 435 -0.78 -21.14 13.61
CA TYR A 435 -1.86 -21.64 14.46
C TYR A 435 -3.25 -21.26 13.90
N ILE A 436 -3.43 -20.01 13.44
CA ILE A 436 -4.68 -19.57 12.82
C ILE A 436 -4.96 -20.34 11.52
N ILE A 437 -3.95 -20.56 10.67
CA ILE A 437 -4.07 -21.34 9.44
C ILE A 437 -4.55 -22.75 9.76
N ASN A 438 -3.94 -23.41 10.75
CA ASN A 438 -4.31 -24.76 11.16
C ASN A 438 -5.74 -24.84 11.68
N ASN A 439 -6.17 -23.86 12.48
CA ASN A 439 -7.55 -23.80 12.96
C ASN A 439 -8.55 -23.62 11.81
N ILE A 440 -8.26 -22.75 10.82
CA ILE A 440 -9.11 -22.59 9.64
C ILE A 440 -9.17 -23.89 8.84
N ILE A 441 -8.06 -24.63 8.72
CA ILE A 441 -8.03 -25.92 8.03
C ILE A 441 -8.85 -26.97 8.78
N ASN A 442 -8.80 -27.01 10.09
CA ASN A 442 -9.44 -28.04 10.91
C ASN A 442 -10.93 -27.76 11.20
N ALA A 443 -11.36 -26.50 11.21
CA ALA A 443 -12.72 -26.10 11.55
C ALA A 443 -13.85 -26.72 10.70
N MET A 444 -13.54 -27.47 9.66
CA MET A 444 -14.53 -28.23 8.85
C MET A 444 -14.48 -29.74 9.02
N CYS A 445 -13.53 -30.30 9.77
CA CYS A 445 -13.55 -31.76 10.03
C CYS A 445 -14.69 -32.15 10.97
N ILE A 446 -15.27 -31.19 11.70
CA ILE A 446 -16.34 -31.42 12.68
C ILE A 446 -17.74 -31.49 12.04
N PHE A 447 -17.92 -31.03 10.80
CA PHE A 447 -19.23 -31.04 10.11
C PHE A 447 -19.44 -32.23 9.18
N TYR A 448 -18.51 -33.17 9.10
CA TYR A 448 -18.61 -34.38 8.27
C TYR A 448 -18.50 -35.68 9.10
N LEU A 449 -18.53 -35.59 10.41
CA LEU A 449 -18.78 -36.69 11.34
C LEU A 449 -20.17 -36.50 11.95
#